data_4eca40100cc2d32fe5fe4042bf683941
#
_entry.id   4eca40100cc2d32fe5fe4042bf683941
#
_cell.length_a   1.000
_cell.length_b   1.000
_cell.length_c   1.000
_cell.angle_alpha   90.00
_cell.angle_beta   90.00
_cell.angle_gamma   90.00
#
_symmetry.space_group_name_H-M   'P 1'
#
loop_
_entity.id
_entity.type
_entity.pdbx_description
1 polymer ?
#
loop_
_entity_poly.entity_id
_entity_poly.type
_entity_poly.pdbx_seq_one_letter_code
_entity_poly.pdbx_strand_id
1 'polypeptide(L)'
;MHINVKNLLKIEENVKSKLQKIHKLNKIPKIIAVSKTFKMNNIMPLIEHGHIHYGENKVQEAQLKWTEIKKKNKNIKLHLIGKLQTNKVKVAIKLFDYIHSLDSEKLANKISYQQKEYNLRTKLFIQVNIGDEDQKS
;
A
#
# COMPACT_ATOMS: atom_id res chain seq x y z
N MET A 1 -4.83 14.48 -20.82
CA MET A 1 -4.26 13.58 -19.79
C MET A 1 -4.54 14.15 -18.39
N HIS A 2 -5.07 13.33 -17.54
CA HIS A 2 -5.43 13.74 -16.15
C HIS A 2 -4.20 14.17 -15.37
N ILE A 3 -4.34 15.17 -14.49
CA ILE A 3 -3.22 15.76 -13.73
C ILE A 3 -2.49 14.72 -12.86
N ASN A 4 -3.22 13.79 -12.26
CA ASN A 4 -2.60 12.74 -11.42
C ASN A 4 -1.70 11.80 -12.23
N VAL A 5 -2.07 11.51 -13.47
CA VAL A 5 -1.24 10.71 -14.40
C VAL A 5 0.01 11.51 -14.80
N LYS A 6 -0.13 12.79 -15.12
CA LYS A 6 1.03 13.66 -15.41
C LYS A 6 2.02 13.70 -14.25
N ASN A 7 1.51 13.83 -13.02
CA ASN A 7 2.33 13.84 -11.82
C ASN A 7 3.07 12.52 -11.62
N LEU A 8 2.40 11.39 -11.82
CA LEU A 8 3.01 10.06 -11.74
C LEU A 8 4.14 9.93 -12.75
N LEU A 9 3.90 10.25 -14.02
CA LEU A 9 4.91 10.17 -15.08
C LEU A 9 6.13 11.04 -14.77
N LYS A 10 5.93 12.24 -14.24
CA LYS A 10 7.03 13.12 -13.82
C LYS A 10 7.87 12.51 -12.72
N ILE A 11 7.25 11.87 -11.73
CA ILE A 11 7.96 11.18 -10.65
C ILE A 11 8.76 9.99 -11.21
N GLU A 12 8.14 9.17 -12.06
CA GLU A 12 8.80 8.03 -12.72
C GLU A 12 10.03 8.47 -13.52
N GLU A 13 9.90 9.53 -14.29
CA GLU A 13 11.02 10.11 -15.07
C GLU A 13 12.13 10.59 -14.16
N ASN A 14 11.81 11.31 -13.09
CA ASN A 14 12.79 11.78 -12.11
C ASN A 14 13.54 10.62 -11.45
N VAL A 15 12.84 9.56 -11.05
CA VAL A 15 13.44 8.36 -10.45
C VAL A 15 14.39 7.68 -11.45
N LYS A 16 13.95 7.47 -12.68
CA LYS A 16 14.78 6.87 -13.74
C LYS A 16 16.03 7.69 -14.01
N SER A 17 15.89 9.00 -14.13
CA SER A 17 17.03 9.93 -14.36
C SER A 17 18.05 9.82 -13.24
N LYS A 18 17.62 9.77 -11.97
CA LYS A 18 18.53 9.63 -10.82
C LYS A 18 19.24 8.27 -10.83
N LEU A 19 18.50 7.19 -11.09
CA LEU A 19 19.06 5.84 -11.15
C LEU A 19 20.05 5.67 -12.29
N GLN A 20 19.81 6.29 -13.43
CA GLN A 20 20.72 6.30 -14.57
C GLN A 20 22.07 6.92 -14.20
N LYS A 21 22.07 8.04 -13.46
CA LYS A 21 23.29 8.72 -12.99
C LYS A 21 24.15 7.85 -12.09
N ILE A 22 23.57 6.91 -11.35
CA ILE A 22 24.30 6.00 -10.47
C ILE A 22 24.39 4.58 -11.02
N HIS A 23 24.08 4.37 -12.30
CA HIS A 23 24.14 3.09 -13.01
C HIS A 23 23.34 1.96 -12.34
N LYS A 24 22.11 2.28 -11.85
CA LYS A 24 21.22 1.32 -11.16
C LYS A 24 19.82 1.20 -11.78
N LEU A 25 19.70 1.28 -13.10
CA LEU A 25 18.40 1.14 -13.81
C LEU A 25 17.73 -0.21 -13.63
N ASN A 26 18.49 -1.25 -13.28
CA ASN A 26 17.96 -2.59 -13.01
C ASN A 26 17.23 -2.70 -11.64
N LYS A 27 17.26 -1.65 -10.83
CA LYS A 27 16.66 -1.61 -9.48
C LYS A 27 15.67 -0.46 -9.34
N ILE A 28 14.77 -0.31 -10.30
CA ILE A 28 13.74 0.73 -10.26
C ILE A 28 12.77 0.44 -9.11
N PRO A 29 12.63 1.36 -8.15
CA PRO A 29 11.69 1.17 -7.05
C PRO A 29 10.24 1.26 -7.54
N LYS A 30 9.34 0.57 -6.85
CA LYS A 30 7.91 0.71 -7.09
C LYS A 30 7.40 1.97 -6.42
N ILE A 31 6.52 2.69 -7.12
CA ILE A 31 5.87 3.89 -6.60
C ILE A 31 4.51 3.49 -6.05
N ILE A 32 4.27 3.80 -4.78
CA ILE A 32 2.96 3.62 -4.16
C ILE A 32 2.21 4.95 -4.25
N ALA A 33 1.13 4.98 -5.00
CA ALA A 33 0.24 6.14 -5.04
C ALA A 33 -0.59 6.17 -3.76
N VAL A 34 -0.34 7.14 -2.89
CA VAL A 34 -1.06 7.28 -1.63
C VAL A 34 -2.44 7.85 -1.91
N SER A 35 -3.46 7.01 -1.77
CA SER A 35 -4.85 7.28 -2.15
C SER A 35 -5.78 7.54 -0.95
N LYS A 36 -5.22 7.52 0.28
CA LYS A 36 -5.98 7.84 1.49
C LYS A 36 -6.70 9.18 1.35
N THR A 37 -7.92 9.27 1.88
CA THR A 37 -8.79 10.46 1.87
C THR A 37 -9.30 10.91 0.49
N PHE A 38 -8.76 10.39 -0.60
CA PHE A 38 -9.25 10.71 -1.94
C PHE A 38 -10.40 9.79 -2.35
N LYS A 39 -11.36 10.38 -3.05
CA LYS A 39 -12.47 9.63 -3.67
C LYS A 39 -11.98 8.83 -4.87
N MET A 40 -12.69 7.75 -5.19
CA MET A 40 -12.31 6.86 -6.30
C MET A 40 -12.23 7.57 -7.64
N ASN A 41 -13.05 8.59 -7.90
CA ASN A 41 -12.98 9.36 -9.15
C ASN A 41 -11.63 10.08 -9.37
N ASN A 42 -10.91 10.40 -8.30
CA ASN A 42 -9.55 10.96 -8.39
C ASN A 42 -8.49 9.89 -8.65
N ILE A 43 -8.79 8.64 -8.32
CA ILE A 43 -7.87 7.50 -8.40
C ILE A 43 -8.03 6.77 -9.73
N MET A 44 -9.25 6.69 -10.25
CA MET A 44 -9.56 5.96 -11.48
C MET A 44 -8.64 6.29 -12.66
N PRO A 45 -8.27 7.56 -12.92
CA PRO A 45 -7.33 7.87 -14.00
C PRO A 45 -5.99 7.16 -13.91
N LEU A 46 -5.49 6.94 -12.68
CA LEU A 46 -4.25 6.17 -12.46
C LEU A 46 -4.45 4.67 -12.74
N ILE A 47 -5.60 4.12 -12.33
CA ILE A 47 -5.95 2.72 -12.59
C ILE A 47 -6.07 2.48 -14.09
N GLU A 48 -6.76 3.36 -14.81
CA GLU A 48 -6.94 3.30 -16.25
C GLU A 48 -5.61 3.45 -17.01
N HIS A 49 -4.68 4.24 -16.45
CA HIS A 49 -3.32 4.37 -16.97
C HIS A 49 -2.48 3.09 -16.77
N GLY A 50 -2.91 2.20 -15.88
CA GLY A 50 -2.22 0.94 -15.59
C GLY A 50 -1.35 0.96 -14.32
N HIS A 51 -1.45 1.98 -13.47
CA HIS A 51 -0.75 2.00 -12.20
C HIS A 51 -1.31 0.93 -11.25
N ILE A 52 -0.44 0.25 -10.54
CA ILE A 52 -0.79 -0.98 -9.80
C ILE A 52 -0.81 -0.77 -8.28
N HIS A 53 0.14 0.01 -7.74
CA HIS A 53 0.37 0.10 -6.29
C HIS A 53 -0.30 1.32 -5.65
N TYR A 54 -1.19 1.07 -4.67
CA TYR A 54 -1.93 2.12 -3.95
C TYR A 54 -1.80 1.97 -2.45
N GLY A 55 -1.72 3.09 -1.72
CA GLY A 55 -1.55 3.10 -0.27
C GLY A 55 -2.72 3.72 0.47
N GLU A 56 -3.20 3.03 1.50
CA GLU A 56 -4.29 3.47 2.37
C GLU A 56 -3.86 3.43 3.85
N ASN A 57 -4.42 4.33 4.65
CA ASN A 57 -4.11 4.39 6.08
C ASN A 57 -5.07 3.58 6.96
N LYS A 58 -6.34 3.51 6.57
CA LYS A 58 -7.41 2.97 7.40
C LYS A 58 -8.08 1.80 6.71
N VAL A 59 -8.19 0.68 7.42
CA VAL A 59 -8.78 -0.56 6.89
C VAL A 59 -10.23 -0.34 6.46
N GLN A 60 -11.05 0.35 7.27
CA GLN A 60 -12.46 0.57 6.96
C GLN A 60 -12.67 1.42 5.71
N GLU A 61 -11.93 2.53 5.59
CA GLU A 61 -11.97 3.38 4.40
C GLU A 61 -11.54 2.60 3.15
N ALA A 62 -10.45 1.84 3.26
CA ALA A 62 -9.95 1.02 2.17
C ALA A 62 -10.96 -0.06 1.75
N GLN A 63 -11.60 -0.71 2.70
CA GLN A 63 -12.59 -1.75 2.43
C GLN A 63 -13.76 -1.20 1.60
N LEU A 64 -14.31 -0.07 2.01
CA LEU A 64 -15.41 0.58 1.29
C LEU A 64 -14.99 1.03 -0.13
N LYS A 65 -13.78 1.54 -0.26
CA LYS A 65 -13.27 2.11 -1.50
C LYS A 65 -12.80 1.06 -2.51
N TRP A 66 -12.09 0.03 -2.05
CA TRP A 66 -11.31 -0.86 -2.90
C TRP A 66 -11.90 -2.25 -3.15
N THR A 67 -12.84 -2.73 -2.34
CA THR A 67 -13.33 -4.11 -2.44
C THR A 67 -13.83 -4.43 -3.85
N GLU A 68 -14.73 -3.64 -4.38
CA GLU A 68 -15.29 -3.87 -5.73
C GLU A 68 -14.28 -3.55 -6.84
N ILE A 69 -13.44 -2.55 -6.63
CA ILE A 69 -12.41 -2.16 -7.61
C ILE A 69 -11.37 -3.28 -7.79
N LYS A 70 -10.92 -3.90 -6.70
CA LYS A 70 -9.97 -5.02 -6.77
C LYS A 70 -10.56 -6.27 -7.42
N LYS A 71 -11.85 -6.51 -7.26
CA LYS A 71 -12.53 -7.63 -7.96
C LYS A 71 -12.46 -7.47 -9.47
N LYS A 72 -12.60 -6.26 -9.97
CA LYS A 72 -12.57 -5.93 -11.40
C LYS A 72 -11.15 -5.74 -11.94
N ASN A 73 -10.19 -5.42 -11.09
CA ASN A 73 -8.80 -5.12 -11.45
C ASN A 73 -7.85 -5.99 -10.62
N LYS A 74 -7.68 -7.24 -11.04
CA LYS A 74 -6.95 -8.27 -10.27
C LYS A 74 -5.45 -7.98 -10.07
N ASN A 75 -4.86 -7.13 -10.88
CA ASN A 75 -3.45 -6.75 -10.79
C ASN A 75 -3.17 -5.64 -9.76
N ILE A 76 -4.18 -4.98 -9.23
CA ILE A 76 -4.00 -3.94 -8.20
C ILE A 76 -3.39 -4.55 -6.93
N LYS A 77 -2.36 -3.87 -6.42
CA LYS A 77 -1.69 -4.18 -5.15
C LYS A 77 -1.97 -3.06 -4.16
N LEU A 78 -2.63 -3.42 -3.06
CA LEU A 78 -3.03 -2.48 -2.03
C LEU A 78 -2.12 -2.60 -0.82
N HIS A 79 -1.61 -1.46 -0.36
CA HIS A 79 -0.69 -1.34 0.76
C HIS A 79 -1.37 -0.66 1.94
N LEU A 80 -1.37 -1.30 3.10
CA LEU A 80 -1.72 -0.63 4.36
C LEU A 80 -0.46 0.09 4.88
N ILE A 81 -0.49 1.41 4.85
CA ILE A 81 0.63 2.25 5.30
C ILE A 81 0.35 2.93 6.65
N GLY A 82 -0.85 2.78 7.20
CA GLY A 82 -1.22 3.25 8.53
C GLY A 82 -1.22 2.15 9.58
N LYS A 83 -1.40 2.53 10.84
CA LYS A 83 -1.43 1.60 11.97
C LYS A 83 -2.54 0.55 11.82
N LEU A 84 -2.22 -0.70 12.12
CA LEU A 84 -3.17 -1.81 12.11
C LEU A 84 -3.54 -2.21 13.53
N GLN A 85 -4.82 -2.06 13.87
CA GLN A 85 -5.37 -2.58 15.12
C GLN A 85 -5.58 -4.09 15.02
N THR A 86 -5.35 -4.82 16.12
CA THR A 86 -5.46 -6.29 16.13
C THR A 86 -6.86 -6.80 15.77
N ASN A 87 -7.91 -6.06 16.14
CA ASN A 87 -9.29 -6.40 15.80
C ASN A 87 -9.65 -6.19 14.32
N LYS A 88 -8.78 -5.56 13.53
CA LYS A 88 -8.95 -5.33 12.08
C LYS A 88 -8.11 -6.28 11.22
N VAL A 89 -7.28 -7.12 11.81
CA VAL A 89 -6.34 -8.00 11.10
C VAL A 89 -7.06 -8.90 10.10
N LYS A 90 -8.17 -9.53 10.49
CA LYS A 90 -8.93 -10.43 9.61
C LYS A 90 -9.37 -9.74 8.31
N VAL A 91 -9.88 -8.54 8.40
CA VAL A 91 -10.29 -7.75 7.23
C VAL A 91 -9.08 -7.29 6.44
N ALA A 92 -8.05 -6.82 7.13
CA ALA A 92 -6.84 -6.28 6.50
C ALA A 92 -6.13 -7.32 5.63
N ILE A 93 -5.91 -8.54 6.11
CA ILE A 93 -5.18 -9.57 5.34
C ILE A 93 -5.96 -10.06 4.12
N LYS A 94 -7.28 -9.91 4.12
CA LYS A 94 -8.12 -10.26 2.97
C LYS A 94 -8.13 -9.19 1.88
N LEU A 95 -7.89 -7.94 2.26
CA LEU A 95 -7.95 -6.78 1.36
C LEU A 95 -6.57 -6.34 0.89
N PHE A 96 -5.61 -6.25 1.80
CA PHE A 96 -4.27 -5.72 1.53
C PHE A 96 -3.30 -6.81 1.08
N ASP A 97 -2.48 -6.47 0.09
CA ASP A 97 -1.39 -7.31 -0.40
C ASP A 97 -0.11 -7.09 0.43
N TYR A 98 0.03 -5.89 1.02
CA TYR A 98 1.17 -5.48 1.85
C TYR A 98 0.68 -4.74 3.09
N ILE A 99 1.31 -5.02 4.24
CA ILE A 99 1.13 -4.27 5.48
C ILE A 99 2.50 -3.74 5.90
N HIS A 100 2.61 -2.40 6.02
CA HIS A 100 3.88 -1.71 6.30
C HIS A 100 4.07 -1.39 7.79
N SER A 101 3.11 -1.73 8.63
CA SER A 101 3.00 -1.24 10.01
C SER A 101 3.08 -2.34 11.06
N LEU A 102 3.79 -3.43 10.77
CA LEU A 102 4.02 -4.48 11.76
C LEU A 102 5.02 -3.98 12.81
N ASP A 103 4.52 -3.65 14.00
CA ASP A 103 5.27 -2.95 15.04
C ASP A 103 5.27 -3.66 16.39
N SER A 104 4.64 -4.83 16.52
CA SER A 104 4.59 -5.57 17.79
C SER A 104 4.46 -7.08 17.57
N GLU A 105 4.94 -7.83 18.56
CA GLU A 105 4.82 -9.29 18.60
C GLU A 105 3.34 -9.72 18.64
N LYS A 106 2.52 -9.02 19.44
CA LYS A 106 1.09 -9.28 19.51
C LYS A 106 0.41 -9.18 18.13
N LEU A 107 0.74 -8.15 17.37
CA LEU A 107 0.21 -7.96 16.02
C LEU A 107 0.73 -9.06 15.07
N ALA A 108 2.01 -9.41 15.15
CA ALA A 108 2.61 -10.47 14.36
C ALA A 108 1.92 -11.82 14.59
N ASN A 109 1.67 -12.17 15.85
CA ASN A 109 0.98 -13.40 16.21
C ASN A 109 -0.45 -13.43 15.69
N LYS A 110 -1.16 -12.32 15.78
CA LYS A 110 -2.54 -12.21 15.25
C LYS A 110 -2.56 -12.35 13.74
N ILE A 111 -1.66 -11.70 13.02
CA ILE A 111 -1.54 -11.83 11.57
C ILE A 111 -1.21 -13.27 11.18
N SER A 112 -0.23 -13.88 11.83
CA SER A 112 0.16 -15.27 11.56
C SER A 112 -1.02 -16.25 11.73
N TYR A 113 -1.75 -16.12 12.83
CA TYR A 113 -2.94 -16.94 13.10
C TYR A 113 -3.99 -16.79 11.98
N GLN A 114 -4.34 -15.55 11.63
CA GLN A 114 -5.37 -15.29 10.63
C GLN A 114 -4.91 -15.71 9.22
N GLN A 115 -3.64 -15.53 8.88
CA GLN A 115 -3.12 -15.97 7.58
C GLN A 115 -3.21 -17.50 7.43
N LYS A 116 -2.91 -18.26 8.47
CA LYS A 116 -3.06 -19.73 8.48
C LYS A 116 -4.53 -20.13 8.34
N GLU A 117 -5.42 -19.49 9.08
CA GLU A 117 -6.86 -19.78 9.08
C GLU A 117 -7.46 -19.58 7.67
N TYR A 118 -7.07 -18.54 6.96
CA TYR A 118 -7.63 -18.21 5.64
C TYR A 118 -6.72 -18.57 4.47
N ASN A 119 -5.61 -19.25 4.72
CA ASN A 119 -4.61 -19.63 3.70
C ASN A 119 -4.17 -18.40 2.86
N LEU A 120 -3.84 -17.31 3.53
CA LEU A 120 -3.39 -16.07 2.92
C LEU A 120 -1.92 -15.80 3.23
N ARG A 121 -1.25 -15.02 2.37
CA ARG A 121 0.15 -14.62 2.52
C ARG A 121 0.31 -13.14 2.20
N THR A 122 -0.18 -12.30 3.09
CA THR A 122 0.07 -10.85 3.01
C THR A 122 1.54 -10.58 3.29
N LYS A 123 2.19 -9.77 2.48
CA LYS A 123 3.58 -9.37 2.68
C LYS A 123 3.67 -8.31 3.77
N LEU A 124 4.68 -8.43 4.63
CA LEU A 124 4.81 -7.60 5.83
C LEU A 124 6.14 -6.85 5.83
N PHE A 125 6.09 -5.59 6.25
CA PHE A 125 7.26 -4.80 6.62
C PHE A 125 7.23 -4.54 8.12
N ILE A 126 8.36 -4.74 8.78
CA ILE A 126 8.50 -4.42 10.20
C ILE A 126 8.76 -2.92 10.32
N GLN A 127 7.90 -2.24 11.07
CA GLN A 127 8.05 -0.84 11.41
C GLN A 127 8.82 -0.71 12.70
N VAL A 128 9.95 -0.02 12.66
CA VAL A 128 10.80 0.24 13.84
C VAL A 128 10.78 1.73 14.12
N ASN A 129 10.42 2.11 15.34
CA ASN A 129 10.52 3.48 15.82
C ASN A 129 11.96 3.75 16.26
N ILE A 130 12.69 4.54 15.48
CA ILE A 130 14.10 4.90 15.75
C ILE A 130 14.26 6.31 16.30
N GLY A 131 13.16 7.05 16.46
CA GLY A 131 13.13 8.40 17.03
C GLY A 131 12.36 8.45 18.36
N ASP A 132 12.47 9.58 19.09
CA ASP A 132 11.74 9.82 20.34
C ASP A 132 10.32 10.35 20.10
N GLU A 133 9.65 9.89 19.04
CA GLU A 133 8.31 10.34 18.69
C GLU A 133 7.24 9.47 19.40
N ASP A 134 6.72 9.97 20.51
CA ASP A 134 5.64 9.30 21.26
C ASP A 134 4.26 9.34 20.55
N GLN A 135 4.10 10.20 19.56
CA GLN A 135 2.79 10.53 18.97
C GLN A 135 2.36 9.65 17.79
N LYS A 136 3.22 8.81 17.25
CA LYS A 136 2.97 8.04 16.01
C LYS A 136 2.94 6.53 16.21
N SER A 137 2.73 6.11 17.39
CA SER A 137 2.56 4.69 17.70
C SER A 137 1.17 4.18 17.33
#